data_44aec5c1752f947d7719b5a408c44a10
#
_entry.id   44aec5c1752f947d7719b5a408c44a10
#
_cell.length_a   1.000
_cell.length_b   1.000
_cell.length_c   1.000
_cell.angle_alpha   90.00
_cell.angle_beta   90.00
_cell.angle_gamma   90.00
#
_symmetry.space_group_name_H-M   'P 1'
#
loop_
_entity.id
_entity.type
_entity.pdbx_description
1 polymer ?
#
loop_
_entity_poly.entity_id
_entity_poly.type
_entity_poly.pdbx_seq_one_letter_code
_entity_poly.pdbx_strand_id
1 'polypeptide(L)'
;MLKRIDSFKNISNIVNNFQRKKQKSKTINNISISPKFNHCEYLEQNPDFCDYMEDYILSINHFDQEKFCHLFCVFDGHNGNTTAKLCVNKFPKIFSNCLKENPYNYELAIKNSFDIMDKEIEKKIYMK
;
A
#
# COMPACT_ATOMS: atom_id res chain seq x y z
N MET A 1 7.10 23.68 -9.00
CA MET A 1 7.02 22.73 -10.13
C MET A 1 7.54 21.39 -9.63
N LEU A 2 6.65 20.56 -9.10
CA LEU A 2 7.00 19.27 -8.52
C LEU A 2 7.30 18.30 -9.64
N LYS A 3 8.52 17.76 -9.68
CA LYS A 3 8.88 16.67 -10.60
C LYS A 3 8.09 15.43 -10.19
N ARG A 4 7.15 14.99 -11.03
CA ARG A 4 6.53 13.68 -10.93
C ARG A 4 7.63 12.62 -10.99
N ILE A 5 7.81 11.90 -9.90
CA ILE A 5 8.78 10.82 -9.83
C ILE A 5 8.24 9.66 -10.66
N ASP A 6 9.03 9.17 -11.59
CA ASP A 6 8.75 7.99 -12.45
C ASP A 6 8.75 6.66 -11.65
N SER A 7 8.10 6.66 -10.47
CA SER A 7 7.99 5.48 -9.61
C SER A 7 7.11 4.37 -10.20
N PHE A 8 6.27 4.71 -11.19
CA PHE A 8 5.30 3.76 -11.76
C PHE A 8 5.90 2.66 -12.63
N LYS A 9 7.10 2.86 -13.21
CA LYS A 9 7.76 1.80 -14.02
C LYS A 9 8.22 0.60 -13.18
N ASN A 10 8.49 0.80 -11.90
CA ASN A 10 8.89 -0.30 -11.01
C ASN A 10 7.70 -1.12 -10.52
N ILE A 11 6.52 -0.51 -10.37
CA ILE A 11 5.30 -1.19 -9.91
C ILE A 11 4.80 -2.18 -10.97
N SER A 12 4.80 -1.80 -12.25
CA SER A 12 4.39 -2.69 -13.35
C SER A 12 5.27 -3.95 -13.44
N ASN A 13 6.56 -3.85 -13.15
CA ASN A 13 7.45 -5.01 -13.12
C ASN A 13 7.17 -5.95 -11.93
N ILE A 14 6.78 -5.41 -10.78
CA ILE A 14 6.40 -6.20 -9.60
C ILE A 14 5.08 -6.91 -9.86
N VAL A 15 4.08 -6.23 -10.41
CA VAL A 15 2.76 -6.80 -10.74
C VAL A 15 2.88 -7.89 -11.82
N ASN A 16 3.66 -7.65 -12.88
CA ASN A 16 3.88 -8.63 -13.94
C ASN A 16 4.59 -9.90 -13.45
N ASN A 17 5.49 -9.79 -12.46
CA ASN A 17 6.12 -10.95 -11.82
C ASN A 17 5.15 -11.76 -10.95
N PHE A 18 4.16 -11.11 -10.33
CA PHE A 18 3.09 -11.79 -9.61
C PHE A 18 2.15 -12.55 -10.53
N GLN A 19 1.76 -11.96 -11.67
CA GLN A 19 0.89 -12.61 -12.66
C GLN A 19 1.56 -13.80 -13.35
N ARG A 20 2.86 -13.72 -13.69
CA ARG A 20 3.62 -14.83 -14.27
C ARG A 20 3.75 -16.04 -13.35
N LYS A 21 3.76 -15.84 -12.04
CA LYS A 21 3.78 -16.96 -11.06
C LYS A 21 2.44 -17.67 -10.94
N LYS A 22 1.31 -16.97 -11.15
CA LYS A 22 -0.03 -17.60 -11.13
C LYS A 22 -0.31 -18.54 -12.31
N GLN A 23 0.32 -18.33 -13.47
CA GLN A 23 0.09 -19.16 -14.66
C GLN A 23 0.86 -20.49 -14.69
N LYS A 24 1.76 -20.76 -13.75
CA LYS A 24 2.58 -21.99 -13.71
C LYS A 24 2.19 -22.99 -12.63
N SER A 25 1.08 -22.86 -11.93
CA SER A 25 0.63 -23.90 -10.99
C SER A 25 -0.08 -25.01 -11.74
N LYS A 26 0.68 -25.92 -12.33
CA LYS A 26 0.20 -27.26 -12.66
C LYS A 26 -0.11 -27.99 -11.37
N THR A 27 -1.30 -28.55 -11.32
CA THR A 27 -1.85 -29.43 -10.31
C THR A 27 -0.80 -30.42 -9.78
N ILE A 28 -0.31 -30.17 -8.60
CA ILE A 28 0.36 -31.17 -7.78
C ILE A 28 -0.49 -31.29 -6.51
N ASN A 29 -0.93 -32.50 -6.25
CA ASN A 29 -1.78 -32.94 -5.16
C ASN A 29 -1.71 -32.09 -3.88
N ASN A 30 -2.83 -31.46 -3.52
CA ASN A 30 -3.35 -31.04 -2.21
C ASN A 30 -2.39 -30.81 -1.02
N ILE A 31 -1.19 -30.32 -1.24
CA ILE A 31 -0.41 -29.69 -0.18
C ILE A 31 -0.53 -28.20 -0.41
N SER A 32 -1.50 -27.58 0.25
CA SER A 32 -1.58 -26.13 0.35
C SER A 32 -0.42 -25.62 1.22
N ILE A 33 0.77 -25.56 0.63
CA ILE A 33 1.89 -24.85 1.24
C ILE A 33 1.58 -23.37 1.10
N SER A 34 0.95 -22.79 2.12
CA SER A 34 0.90 -21.35 2.23
C SER A 34 2.34 -20.86 2.40
N PRO A 35 2.85 -19.97 1.53
CA PRO A 35 4.16 -19.39 1.77
C PRO A 35 4.11 -18.71 3.15
N LYS A 36 4.96 -19.19 4.07
CA LYS A 36 5.10 -18.57 5.38
C LYS A 36 5.83 -17.26 5.16
N PHE A 37 5.10 -16.16 5.24
CA PHE A 37 5.66 -14.83 5.10
C PHE A 37 6.00 -14.30 6.48
N ASN A 38 7.27 -13.95 6.70
CA ASN A 38 7.73 -13.29 7.91
C ASN A 38 8.18 -11.88 7.54
N HIS A 39 7.77 -10.90 8.32
CA HIS A 39 8.19 -9.52 8.16
C HIS A 39 8.59 -8.93 9.51
N CYS A 40 9.37 -7.88 9.47
CA CYS A 40 9.75 -7.08 10.62
C CYS A 40 9.54 -5.62 10.28
N GLU A 41 9.07 -4.86 11.24
CA GLU A 41 8.84 -3.43 11.13
C GLU A 41 9.72 -2.71 12.14
N TYR A 42 10.29 -1.60 11.70
CA TYR A 42 11.08 -0.73 12.57
C TYR A 42 10.86 0.72 12.17
N LEU A 43 10.55 1.55 13.13
CA LEU A 43 10.45 3.00 12.99
C LEU A 43 11.33 3.64 14.04
N GLU A 44 12.16 4.59 13.63
CA GLU A 44 12.98 5.37 14.53
C GLU A 44 12.83 6.86 14.21
N GLN A 45 12.45 7.60 15.22
CA GLN A 45 12.48 9.05 15.14
C GLN A 45 13.94 9.53 15.09
N ASN A 46 14.24 10.48 14.20
CA ASN A 46 15.52 11.15 14.16
C ASN A 46 15.45 12.47 14.94
N PRO A 47 15.74 12.47 16.26
CA PRO A 47 15.53 13.63 17.12
C PRO A 47 16.47 14.81 16.79
N ASP A 48 17.55 14.58 16.05
CA ASP A 48 18.45 15.64 15.61
C ASP A 48 17.85 16.54 14.51
N PHE A 49 16.81 16.04 13.83
CA PHE A 49 16.17 16.72 12.69
C PHE A 49 14.68 16.97 12.86
N CYS A 50 14.01 16.23 13.74
CA CYS A 50 12.58 16.36 13.95
C CYS A 50 12.19 16.06 15.40
N ASP A 51 11.39 16.94 16.00
CA ASP A 51 10.95 16.82 17.39
C ASP A 51 9.93 15.69 17.61
N TYR A 52 9.33 15.16 16.54
CA TYR A 52 8.32 14.11 16.60
C TYR A 52 8.37 13.21 15.37
N MET A 53 7.81 12.00 15.50
CA MET A 53 7.70 11.05 14.41
C MET A 53 6.61 11.51 13.42
N GLU A 54 7.01 11.65 12.16
CA GLU A 54 6.11 12.03 11.05
C GLU A 54 5.71 10.82 10.19
N ASP A 55 6.53 9.76 10.20
CA ASP A 55 6.31 8.58 9.40
C ASP A 55 5.35 7.58 10.06
N TYR A 56 4.64 6.83 9.24
CA TYR A 56 3.78 5.74 9.67
C TYR A 56 4.01 4.49 8.83
N ILE A 57 4.04 3.35 9.50
CA ILE A 57 4.03 2.04 8.86
C ILE A 57 2.64 1.42 9.00
N LEU A 58 2.23 0.70 7.98
CA LEU A 58 1.04 -0.13 7.98
C LEU A 58 1.40 -1.53 7.50
N SER A 59 0.99 -2.53 8.29
CA SER A 59 1.15 -3.92 7.94
C SER A 59 -0.14 -4.68 8.23
N ILE A 60 -0.73 -5.23 7.19
CA ILE A 60 -1.96 -6.02 7.30
C ILE A 60 -1.72 -7.39 6.65
N ASN A 61 -1.72 -8.42 7.49
CA ASN A 61 -1.72 -9.80 7.03
C ASN A 61 -3.14 -10.20 6.60
N HIS A 62 -3.24 -11.01 5.56
CA HIS A 62 -4.53 -11.45 5.02
C HIS A 62 -5.42 -10.27 4.60
N PHE A 63 -4.81 -9.31 3.91
CA PHE A 63 -5.50 -8.12 3.43
C PHE A 63 -6.68 -8.49 2.54
N ASP A 64 -7.80 -7.78 2.74
CA ASP A 64 -9.09 -8.02 2.07
C ASP A 64 -9.62 -9.46 2.22
N GLN A 65 -9.31 -10.12 3.34
CA GLN A 65 -9.68 -11.51 3.68
C GLN A 65 -9.04 -12.58 2.77
N GLU A 66 -8.14 -12.19 1.89
CA GLU A 66 -7.41 -13.10 1.03
C GLU A 66 -6.23 -13.73 1.78
N LYS A 67 -6.22 -15.06 1.90
CA LYS A 67 -5.23 -15.81 2.68
C LYS A 67 -3.76 -15.52 2.30
N PHE A 68 -3.52 -15.16 1.07
CA PHE A 68 -2.18 -14.94 0.51
C PHE A 68 -1.92 -13.49 0.10
N CYS A 69 -2.79 -12.57 0.50
CA CYS A 69 -2.63 -11.16 0.25
C CYS A 69 -2.15 -10.45 1.52
N HIS A 70 -1.09 -9.68 1.40
CA HIS A 70 -0.54 -8.87 2.48
C HIS A 70 -0.36 -7.44 1.97
N LEU A 71 -0.65 -6.46 2.82
CA LEU A 71 -0.49 -5.05 2.50
C LEU A 71 0.56 -4.45 3.43
N PHE A 72 1.62 -3.91 2.85
CA PHE A 72 2.66 -3.17 3.55
C PHE A 72 2.78 -1.79 2.95
N CYS A 73 2.70 -0.77 3.78
CA CYS A 73 2.83 0.62 3.37
C CYS A 73 3.77 1.37 4.31
N VAL A 74 4.49 2.32 3.74
CA VAL A 74 5.22 3.35 4.49
C VAL A 74 4.67 4.70 4.02
N PHE A 75 4.29 5.53 4.96
CA PHE A 75 3.80 6.88 4.74
C PHE A 75 4.80 7.85 5.36
N ASP A 76 5.65 8.39 4.52
CA ASP A 76 6.68 9.37 4.88
C ASP A 76 6.01 10.74 5.03
N GLY A 77 5.99 11.26 6.25
CA GLY A 77 5.37 12.53 6.60
C GLY A 77 6.35 13.69 6.50
N HIS A 78 5.89 14.81 5.96
CA HIS A 78 6.67 16.05 5.87
C HIS A 78 5.86 17.25 6.37
N ASN A 79 6.47 18.08 7.19
CA ASN A 79 5.83 19.24 7.81
C ASN A 79 4.61 18.88 8.67
N GLY A 80 4.73 17.82 9.46
CA GLY A 80 3.71 17.30 10.31
C GLY A 80 3.19 15.93 9.91
N ASN A 81 2.67 15.21 10.87
CA ASN A 81 2.21 13.84 10.70
C ASN A 81 0.75 13.70 10.27
N THR A 82 0.03 14.80 10.09
CA THR A 82 -1.43 14.79 9.87
C THR A 82 -1.83 14.03 8.61
N THR A 83 -1.10 14.24 7.51
CA THR A 83 -1.36 13.57 6.24
C THR A 83 -1.00 12.10 6.29
N ALA A 84 0.19 11.75 6.81
CA ALA A 84 0.61 10.36 6.95
C ALA A 84 -0.34 9.58 7.87
N LYS A 85 -0.79 10.18 8.98
CA LYS A 85 -1.80 9.62 9.87
C LYS A 85 -3.16 9.45 9.21
N LEU A 86 -3.57 10.35 8.34
CA LEU A 86 -4.79 10.20 7.55
C LEU A 86 -4.68 9.02 6.57
N CYS A 87 -3.53 8.91 5.89
CA CYS A 87 -3.25 7.85 4.94
C CYS A 87 -3.27 6.47 5.61
N VAL A 88 -2.56 6.27 6.72
CA VAL A 88 -2.54 4.98 7.41
C VAL A 88 -3.94 4.53 7.85
N ASN A 89 -4.81 5.47 8.21
CA ASN A 89 -6.17 5.16 8.67
C ASN A 89 -7.15 4.89 7.52
N LYS A 90 -7.02 5.56 6.37
CA LYS A 90 -8.02 5.49 5.29
C LYS A 90 -7.60 4.62 4.11
N PHE A 91 -6.32 4.59 3.77
CA PHE A 91 -5.82 3.91 2.59
C PHE A 91 -6.21 2.43 2.50
N PRO A 92 -6.15 1.61 3.56
CA PRO A 92 -6.50 0.20 3.47
C PRO A 92 -7.93 -0.02 2.98
N LYS A 93 -8.88 0.76 3.50
CA LYS A 93 -10.29 0.66 3.12
C LYS A 93 -10.52 1.12 1.69
N ILE A 94 -9.89 2.23 1.30
CA ILE A 94 -9.96 2.76 -0.07
C ILE A 94 -9.40 1.72 -1.04
N PHE A 95 -8.21 1.17 -0.76
CA PHE A 95 -7.58 0.19 -1.63
C PHE A 95 -8.37 -1.12 -1.74
N SER A 96 -8.91 -1.63 -0.63
CA SER A 96 -9.82 -2.78 -0.64
C SER A 96 -11.03 -2.56 -1.56
N ASN A 97 -11.64 -1.37 -1.50
CA ASN A 97 -12.77 -1.05 -2.37
C ASN A 97 -12.34 -0.98 -3.86
N CYS A 98 -11.22 -0.32 -4.16
CA CYS A 98 -10.70 -0.25 -5.52
C CYS A 98 -10.32 -1.62 -6.09
N LEU A 99 -9.84 -2.56 -5.25
CA LEU A 99 -9.57 -3.94 -5.67
C LEU A 99 -10.87 -4.68 -6.06
N LYS A 100 -11.96 -4.46 -5.31
CA LYS A 100 -13.27 -5.06 -5.62
C LYS A 100 -13.87 -4.53 -6.91
N GLU A 101 -13.68 -3.23 -7.17
CA GLU A 101 -14.14 -2.57 -8.40
C GLU A 101 -13.29 -2.95 -9.62
N ASN A 102 -12.03 -3.32 -9.41
CA ASN A 102 -11.07 -3.65 -10.47
C ASN A 102 -10.44 -5.03 -10.24
N PRO A 103 -11.23 -6.11 -10.26
CA PRO A 103 -10.73 -7.45 -10.01
C PRO A 103 -9.67 -7.83 -11.04
N TYR A 104 -8.52 -8.32 -10.56
CA TYR A 104 -7.35 -8.71 -11.37
C TYR A 104 -6.57 -7.56 -12.04
N ASN A 105 -6.98 -6.31 -11.88
CA ASN A 105 -6.25 -5.13 -12.35
C ASN A 105 -5.68 -4.34 -11.17
N TYR A 106 -4.63 -4.87 -10.56
CA TYR A 106 -4.00 -4.27 -9.38
C TYR A 106 -3.38 -2.89 -9.66
N GLU A 107 -2.88 -2.67 -10.88
CA GLU A 107 -2.32 -1.38 -11.29
C GLU A 107 -3.39 -0.28 -11.29
N LEU A 108 -4.55 -0.57 -11.87
CA LEU A 108 -5.66 0.38 -11.87
C LEU A 108 -6.23 0.59 -10.47
N ALA A 109 -6.36 -0.49 -9.69
CA ALA A 109 -6.86 -0.40 -8.32
C ALA A 109 -5.97 0.49 -7.44
N ILE A 110 -4.65 0.32 -7.53
CA ILE A 110 -3.73 1.15 -6.73
C ILE A 110 -3.74 2.61 -7.20
N LYS A 111 -3.76 2.86 -8.51
CA LYS A 111 -3.85 4.21 -9.06
C LYS A 111 -5.12 4.93 -8.57
N ASN A 112 -6.28 4.29 -8.72
CA ASN A 112 -7.56 4.84 -8.27
C ASN A 112 -7.54 5.10 -6.76
N SER A 113 -6.86 4.27 -5.99
CA SER A 113 -6.73 4.45 -4.54
C SER A 113 -5.97 5.71 -4.17
N PHE A 114 -4.90 6.01 -4.89
CA PHE A 114 -4.15 7.27 -4.70
C PHE A 114 -4.97 8.47 -5.13
N ASP A 115 -5.68 8.41 -6.26
CA ASP A 115 -6.56 9.50 -6.73
C ASP A 115 -7.69 9.80 -5.71
N ILE A 116 -8.23 8.77 -5.05
CA ILE A 116 -9.24 8.93 -3.99
C ILE A 116 -8.59 9.48 -2.72
N MET A 117 -7.40 8.98 -2.36
CA MET A 117 -6.69 9.42 -1.17
C MET A 117 -6.31 10.90 -1.26
N ASP A 118 -5.87 11.38 -2.41
CA ASP A 118 -5.57 12.81 -2.66
C ASP A 118 -6.80 13.68 -2.40
N LYS A 119 -7.97 13.30 -2.89
CA LYS A 119 -9.23 14.00 -2.62
C LYS A 119 -9.60 14.01 -1.13
N GLU A 120 -9.32 12.94 -0.40
CA GLU A 120 -9.56 12.87 1.03
C GLU A 120 -8.60 13.77 1.84
N ILE A 121 -7.35 13.87 1.38
CA ILE A 121 -6.35 14.80 1.94
C ILE A 121 -6.79 16.25 1.69
N GLU A 122 -7.17 16.58 0.45
CA GLU A 122 -7.66 17.92 0.09
C GLU A 122 -8.84 18.33 0.97
N LYS A 123 -9.85 17.48 1.12
CA LYS A 123 -10.99 17.75 2.01
C LYS A 123 -10.54 18.05 3.44
N LYS A 124 -9.58 17.28 3.96
CA LYS A 124 -9.09 17.46 5.34
C LYS A 124 -8.33 18.77 5.53
N ILE A 125 -7.60 19.22 4.50
CA ILE A 125 -6.77 20.43 4.56
C ILE A 125 -7.62 21.69 4.35
N TYR A 126 -8.55 21.68 3.38
CA TYR A 126 -9.26 22.88 2.93
C TYR A 126 -10.67 23.05 3.51
N MET A 127 -11.24 22.04 4.17
CA MET A 127 -12.56 22.11 4.80
C MET A 127 -12.50 22.33 6.34
N LYS A 128 -11.43 22.98 6.80
CA LYS A 128 -11.35 23.43 8.21
C LYS A 128 -11.96 24.81 8.38
#